data_b2cc0633dd60a8738654208a866c091c
#
_entry.id   b2cc0633dd60a8738654208a866c091c
#
_cell.length_a   1.000
_cell.length_b   1.000
_cell.length_c   1.000
_cell.angle_alpha   90.00
_cell.angle_beta   90.00
_cell.angle_gamma   90.00
#
_symmetry.space_group_name_H-M   'P 1'
#
loop_
_entity.id
_entity.type
_entity.pdbx_description
1 polymer ?
#
loop_
_entity_poly.entity_id
_entity_poly.type
_entity_poly.pdbx_seq_one_letter_code
_entity_poly.pdbx_strand_id
1 'polypeptide(L)'
;KKGKKNMASSLMHYAITDKILQLFPMHDGARLRFGAVLPDASVNKRKTHFRVYSEKLGIRLYDLEAYRAQFGKRMQKDDLYLGYYLHLIEDALYRKTLYDTFGWNPYTPESTARMHHDYTLLNRHFIQKYNIRDDLAVPENFTQEPIFAFEPFDAEGLLRSIHQNFVPAPADAPY
;
A
#
# COMPACT_ATOMS: atom_id res chain seq x y z
N LYS A 1 23.24 4.56 -10.17
CA LYS A 1 22.39 3.60 -9.42
C LYS A 1 21.28 4.41 -8.77
N LYS A 2 20.08 4.42 -9.36
CA LYS A 2 18.89 5.00 -8.72
C LYS A 2 18.54 4.08 -7.56
N GLY A 3 18.71 4.56 -6.33
CA GLY A 3 18.32 3.83 -5.13
C GLY A 3 16.83 3.45 -5.23
N LYS A 4 16.52 2.18 -5.00
CA LYS A 4 15.14 1.71 -4.85
C LYS A 4 14.53 2.52 -3.69
N LYS A 5 13.51 3.32 -4.00
CA LYS A 5 12.71 3.98 -2.96
C LYS A 5 11.96 2.89 -2.21
N ASN A 6 12.36 2.64 -0.98
CA ASN A 6 11.64 1.74 -0.09
C ASN A 6 10.23 2.29 0.12
N MET A 7 9.23 1.47 -0.17
CA MET A 7 7.83 1.83 0.02
C MET A 7 7.40 1.34 1.40
N ALA A 8 7.68 2.18 2.39
CA ALA A 8 7.40 1.84 3.79
C ALA A 8 5.92 1.79 4.13
N SER A 9 5.07 2.47 3.36
CA SER A 9 3.62 2.47 3.53
C SER A 9 2.95 1.12 3.26
N SER A 10 3.54 0.26 2.43
CA SER A 10 2.98 -1.07 2.12
C SER A 10 2.80 -1.94 3.38
N LEU A 11 3.70 -1.83 4.36
CA LEU A 11 3.55 -2.55 5.63
C LEU A 11 2.40 -1.98 6.48
N MET A 12 2.13 -0.69 6.40
CA MET A 12 0.98 -0.09 7.08
C MET A 12 -0.33 -0.62 6.50
N HIS A 13 -0.46 -0.68 5.19
CA HIS A 13 -1.63 -1.29 4.52
C HIS A 13 -1.81 -2.75 4.92
N TYR A 14 -0.71 -3.49 4.98
CA TYR A 14 -0.73 -4.88 5.46
C TYR A 14 -1.23 -4.97 6.91
N ALA A 15 -0.72 -4.13 7.82
CA ALA A 15 -1.13 -4.10 9.22
C ALA A 15 -2.62 -3.74 9.40
N ILE A 16 -3.12 -2.76 8.65
CA ILE A 16 -4.54 -2.37 8.69
C ILE A 16 -5.40 -3.51 8.19
N THR A 17 -5.01 -4.16 7.08
CA THR A 17 -5.73 -5.30 6.53
C THR A 17 -5.79 -6.47 7.50
N ASP A 18 -4.71 -6.76 8.22
CA ASP A 18 -4.72 -7.77 9.29
C ASP A 18 -5.72 -7.44 10.40
N LYS A 19 -5.88 -6.16 10.75
CA LYS A 19 -6.90 -5.74 11.70
C LYS A 19 -8.31 -5.88 11.15
N ILE A 20 -8.54 -5.57 9.89
CA ILE A 20 -9.82 -5.77 9.22
C ILE A 20 -10.19 -7.25 9.24
N LEU A 21 -9.26 -8.16 8.94
CA LEU A 21 -9.48 -9.61 8.96
C LEU A 21 -9.82 -10.17 10.35
N GLN A 22 -9.35 -9.52 11.42
CA GLN A 22 -9.72 -9.90 12.79
C GLN A 22 -11.16 -9.52 13.13
N LEU A 23 -11.73 -8.52 12.45
CA LEU A 23 -13.06 -7.99 12.73
C LEU A 23 -14.12 -8.50 11.76
N PHE A 24 -13.72 -8.79 10.54
CA PHE A 24 -14.66 -9.16 9.46
C PHE A 24 -14.19 -10.43 8.76
N PRO A 25 -15.03 -11.46 8.66
CA PRO A 25 -14.71 -12.64 7.88
C PRO A 25 -14.67 -12.30 6.39
N MET A 26 -13.62 -12.75 5.70
CA MET A 26 -13.43 -12.60 4.27
C MET A 26 -13.36 -14.00 3.63
N HIS A 27 -13.60 -14.08 2.31
CA HIS A 27 -13.52 -15.35 1.59
C HIS A 27 -12.07 -15.86 1.51
N ASP A 28 -11.14 -14.96 1.23
CA ASP A 28 -9.71 -15.27 1.12
C ASP A 28 -8.85 -14.13 1.71
N GLY A 29 -8.49 -14.28 2.97
CA GLY A 29 -7.68 -13.28 3.66
C GLY A 29 -6.27 -13.09 3.08
N ALA A 30 -5.69 -14.13 2.46
CA ALA A 30 -4.38 -14.00 1.82
C ALA A 30 -4.47 -13.13 0.56
N ARG A 31 -5.50 -13.33 -0.25
CA ARG A 31 -5.78 -12.47 -1.42
C ARG A 31 -6.10 -11.04 -1.01
N LEU A 32 -6.84 -10.83 0.09
CA LEU A 32 -7.11 -9.48 0.61
C LEU A 32 -5.81 -8.76 0.98
N ARG A 33 -4.95 -9.41 1.75
CA ARG A 33 -3.65 -8.85 2.18
C ARG A 33 -2.77 -8.49 0.99
N PHE A 34 -2.65 -9.41 0.04
CA PHE A 34 -1.86 -9.15 -1.17
C PHE A 34 -2.45 -7.99 -2.00
N GLY A 35 -3.77 -7.95 -2.17
CA GLY A 35 -4.47 -6.85 -2.83
C GLY A 35 -4.19 -5.50 -2.18
N ALA A 36 -4.19 -5.45 -0.84
CA ALA A 36 -3.95 -4.23 -0.07
C ALA A 36 -2.53 -3.65 -0.23
N VAL A 37 -1.55 -4.42 -0.67
CA VAL A 37 -0.20 -3.93 -0.94
C VAL A 37 0.10 -3.76 -2.44
N LEU A 38 -0.69 -4.41 -3.30
CA LEU A 38 -0.43 -4.50 -4.74
C LEU A 38 -0.30 -3.15 -5.46
N PRO A 39 -1.09 -2.08 -5.15
CA PRO A 39 -0.92 -0.78 -5.81
C PRO A 39 0.51 -0.25 -5.73
N ASP A 40 1.24 -0.66 -4.71
CA ASP A 40 2.61 -0.26 -4.46
C ASP A 40 3.66 -1.04 -5.28
N ALA A 41 3.28 -2.11 -5.94
CA ALA A 41 4.18 -2.95 -6.74
C ALA A 41 4.53 -2.37 -8.12
N SER A 42 4.04 -1.18 -8.49
CA SER A 42 4.36 -0.54 -9.76
C SER A 42 5.14 0.75 -9.59
N VAL A 43 5.98 1.05 -10.58
CA VAL A 43 6.64 2.37 -10.69
C VAL A 43 5.66 3.46 -11.12
N ASN A 44 4.57 3.09 -11.79
CA ASN A 44 3.53 4.01 -12.26
C ASN A 44 2.47 4.28 -11.18
N LYS A 45 2.90 4.87 -10.07
CA LYS A 45 2.03 5.19 -8.93
C LYS A 45 0.81 6.05 -9.28
N ARG A 46 0.89 6.85 -10.33
CA ARG A 46 -0.26 7.63 -10.77
C ARG A 46 -1.39 6.73 -11.25
N LYS A 47 -1.05 5.74 -12.07
CA LYS A 47 -2.01 4.81 -12.65
C LYS A 47 -2.54 3.83 -11.59
N THR A 48 -1.66 3.15 -10.85
CA THR A 48 -2.08 2.15 -9.85
C THR A 48 -2.86 2.73 -8.69
N HIS A 49 -2.63 4.00 -8.34
CA HIS A 49 -3.40 4.67 -7.28
C HIS A 49 -4.57 5.47 -7.83
N PHE A 50 -4.90 5.35 -9.10
CA PHE A 50 -6.02 6.10 -9.73
C PHE A 50 -5.95 7.60 -9.40
N ARG A 51 -4.73 8.19 -9.47
CA ARG A 51 -4.51 9.59 -9.08
C ARG A 51 -4.92 10.53 -10.18
N VAL A 52 -5.83 11.43 -9.84
CA VAL A 52 -6.29 12.55 -10.68
C VAL A 52 -5.89 13.87 -10.05
N TYR A 53 -5.63 14.89 -10.86
CA TYR A 53 -5.36 16.24 -10.36
C TYR A 53 -6.66 17.04 -10.34
N SER A 54 -6.96 17.63 -9.20
CA SER A 54 -8.08 18.57 -9.05
C SER A 54 -7.55 20.00 -9.19
N GLU A 55 -7.84 20.66 -10.30
CA GLU A 55 -7.48 22.07 -10.51
C GLU A 55 -8.14 22.96 -9.46
N LYS A 56 -9.39 22.67 -9.10
CA LYS A 56 -10.15 23.42 -8.09
C LYS A 56 -9.46 23.44 -6.72
N LEU A 57 -8.84 22.33 -6.34
CA LEU A 57 -8.22 22.16 -5.01
C LEU A 57 -6.68 22.27 -5.05
N GLY A 58 -6.07 22.30 -6.23
CA GLY A 58 -4.63 22.31 -6.40
C GLY A 58 -3.91 21.06 -5.89
N ILE A 59 -4.63 19.95 -5.71
CA ILE A 59 -4.11 18.72 -5.11
C ILE A 59 -4.41 17.49 -5.97
N ARG A 60 -3.68 16.40 -5.71
CA ARG A 60 -3.99 15.08 -6.29
C ARG A 60 -4.95 14.33 -5.40
N LEU A 61 -6.02 13.82 -6.01
CA LEU A 61 -7.04 12.99 -5.38
C LEU A 61 -6.93 11.54 -5.87
N TYR A 62 -7.64 10.64 -5.22
CA TYR A 62 -7.83 9.25 -5.63
C TYR A 62 -9.20 9.11 -6.26
N ASP A 63 -9.27 8.66 -7.51
CA ASP A 63 -10.53 8.42 -8.22
C ASP A 63 -11.06 7.02 -7.89
N LEU A 64 -11.72 6.92 -6.74
CA LEU A 64 -12.30 5.67 -6.26
C LEU A 64 -13.43 5.18 -7.18
N GLU A 65 -14.15 6.09 -7.82
CA GLU A 65 -15.21 5.75 -8.77
C GLU A 65 -14.67 5.14 -10.05
N ALA A 66 -13.55 5.65 -10.57
CA ALA A 66 -12.87 5.03 -11.72
C ALA A 66 -12.43 3.60 -11.41
N TYR A 67 -11.89 3.35 -10.20
CA TYR A 67 -11.57 1.99 -9.77
C TYR A 67 -12.82 1.10 -9.73
N ARG A 68 -13.90 1.57 -9.09
CA ARG A 68 -15.16 0.83 -9.00
C ARG A 68 -15.79 0.55 -10.37
N ALA A 69 -15.74 1.51 -11.29
CA ALA A 69 -16.22 1.33 -12.65
C ALA A 69 -15.45 0.22 -13.37
N GLN A 70 -14.15 0.12 -13.16
CA GLN A 70 -13.29 -0.86 -13.83
C GLN A 70 -13.33 -2.24 -13.17
N PHE A 71 -13.27 -2.30 -11.84
CA PHE A 71 -13.07 -3.53 -11.09
C PHE A 71 -14.19 -3.87 -10.09
N GLY A 72 -15.23 -3.05 -9.97
CA GLY A 72 -16.27 -3.20 -8.94
C GLY A 72 -16.98 -4.55 -8.95
N LYS A 73 -17.27 -5.11 -10.13
CA LYS A 73 -17.88 -6.44 -10.24
C LYS A 73 -16.96 -7.56 -9.73
N ARG A 74 -15.63 -7.39 -9.85
CA ARG A 74 -14.65 -8.35 -9.34
C ARG A 74 -14.46 -8.18 -7.85
N MET A 75 -14.41 -6.94 -7.37
CA MET A 75 -14.31 -6.62 -5.95
C MET A 75 -15.41 -7.28 -5.10
N GLN A 76 -16.59 -7.53 -5.68
CA GLN A 76 -17.69 -8.23 -4.99
C GLN A 76 -17.49 -9.74 -4.88
N LYS A 77 -16.54 -10.32 -5.61
CA LYS A 77 -16.35 -11.77 -5.74
C LYS A 77 -14.96 -12.25 -5.35
N ASP A 78 -14.01 -11.34 -5.24
CA ASP A 78 -12.60 -11.66 -5.07
C ASP A 78 -11.92 -10.63 -4.16
N ASP A 79 -11.45 -11.10 -3.03
CA ASP A 79 -10.84 -10.27 -1.98
C ASP A 79 -9.54 -9.58 -2.42
N LEU A 80 -8.86 -10.04 -3.48
CA LEU A 80 -7.73 -9.32 -4.06
C LEU A 80 -8.14 -7.91 -4.51
N TYR A 81 -9.25 -7.80 -5.23
CA TYR A 81 -9.74 -6.51 -5.73
C TYR A 81 -10.33 -5.67 -4.59
N LEU A 82 -10.92 -6.29 -3.56
CA LEU A 82 -11.36 -5.59 -2.36
C LEU A 82 -10.16 -5.02 -1.60
N GLY A 83 -9.10 -5.80 -1.41
CA GLY A 83 -7.86 -5.35 -0.78
C GLY A 83 -7.23 -4.17 -1.51
N TYR A 84 -7.18 -4.23 -2.84
CA TYR A 84 -6.71 -3.10 -3.66
C TYR A 84 -7.53 -1.84 -3.42
N TYR A 85 -8.85 -1.96 -3.37
CA TYR A 85 -9.74 -0.82 -3.12
C TYR A 85 -9.54 -0.24 -1.72
N LEU A 86 -9.36 -1.09 -0.71
CA LEU A 86 -9.04 -0.67 0.66
C LEU A 86 -7.75 0.15 0.70
N HIS A 87 -6.69 -0.28 0.01
CA HIS A 87 -5.46 0.51 -0.11
C HIS A 87 -5.73 1.94 -0.60
N LEU A 88 -6.55 2.10 -1.65
CA LEU A 88 -6.87 3.42 -2.19
C LEU A 88 -7.63 4.30 -1.19
N ILE A 89 -8.54 3.69 -0.42
CA ILE A 89 -9.27 4.38 0.66
C ILE A 89 -8.32 4.79 1.78
N GLU A 90 -7.48 3.88 2.23
CA GLU A 90 -6.51 4.12 3.31
C GLU A 90 -5.55 5.25 2.95
N ASP A 91 -5.03 5.25 1.74
CA ASP A 91 -4.19 6.31 1.21
C ASP A 91 -4.93 7.66 1.15
N ALA A 92 -6.18 7.66 0.71
CA ALA A 92 -6.99 8.88 0.66
C ALA A 92 -7.25 9.45 2.06
N LEU A 93 -7.60 8.60 3.03
CA LEU A 93 -7.84 8.99 4.42
C LEU A 93 -6.55 9.46 5.10
N TYR A 94 -5.45 8.75 4.92
CA TYR A 94 -4.15 9.11 5.47
C TYR A 94 -3.71 10.50 4.98
N ARG A 95 -3.80 10.75 3.68
CA ARG A 95 -3.46 12.05 3.10
C ARG A 95 -4.37 13.15 3.62
N LYS A 96 -5.68 12.91 3.66
CA LYS A 96 -6.63 13.88 4.20
C LYS A 96 -6.27 14.25 5.64
N THR A 97 -5.96 13.28 6.47
CA THR A 97 -5.55 13.51 7.86
C THR A 97 -4.26 14.32 7.93
N LEU A 98 -3.25 14.00 7.13
CA LEU A 98 -2.00 14.74 7.12
C LEU A 98 -2.19 16.20 6.69
N TYR A 99 -3.01 16.46 5.66
CA TYR A 99 -3.29 17.82 5.20
C TYR A 99 -4.15 18.60 6.19
N ASP A 100 -5.28 18.05 6.60
CA ASP A 100 -6.28 18.77 7.36
C ASP A 100 -5.85 18.95 8.83
N THR A 101 -5.20 17.93 9.41
CA THR A 101 -4.86 17.96 10.84
C THR A 101 -3.47 18.53 11.10
N PHE A 102 -2.51 18.24 10.22
CA PHE A 102 -1.11 18.60 10.47
C PHE A 102 -0.55 19.64 9.50
N GLY A 103 -1.34 20.10 8.53
CA GLY A 103 -0.89 21.08 7.53
C GLY A 103 0.30 20.60 6.71
N TRP A 104 0.48 19.28 6.61
CA TRP A 104 1.65 18.69 5.96
C TRP A 104 1.59 18.86 4.44
N ASN A 105 2.65 19.43 3.86
CA ASN A 105 2.81 19.48 2.41
C ASN A 105 3.75 18.38 1.92
N PRO A 106 3.26 17.27 1.35
CA PRO A 106 4.08 16.14 0.92
C PRO A 106 4.74 16.34 -0.46
N TYR A 107 4.55 17.51 -1.07
CA TYR A 107 5.00 17.74 -2.45
C TYR A 107 6.42 18.27 -2.56
N THR A 108 7.08 18.58 -1.45
CA THR A 108 8.50 18.92 -1.49
C THR A 108 9.37 17.66 -1.39
N PRO A 109 10.56 17.64 -2.03
CA PRO A 109 11.49 16.51 -1.91
C PRO A 109 11.86 16.20 -0.45
N GLU A 110 12.05 17.23 0.37
CA GLU A 110 12.42 17.14 1.78
C GLU A 110 11.30 16.49 2.60
N SER A 111 10.05 16.94 2.41
CA SER A 111 8.87 16.37 3.07
C SER A 111 8.68 14.92 2.69
N THR A 112 8.89 14.58 1.42
CA THR A 112 8.79 13.20 0.95
C THR A 112 9.89 12.33 1.57
N ALA A 113 11.13 12.82 1.62
CA ALA A 113 12.25 12.09 2.23
C ALA A 113 12.02 11.83 3.72
N ARG A 114 11.54 12.85 4.45
CA ARG A 114 11.20 12.74 5.87
C ARG A 114 10.10 11.71 6.10
N MET A 115 9.03 11.76 5.32
CA MET A 115 7.94 10.78 5.41
C MET A 115 8.44 9.35 5.21
N HIS A 116 9.32 9.10 4.23
CA HIS A 116 9.90 7.78 4.02
C HIS A 116 10.79 7.33 5.17
N HIS A 117 11.53 8.24 5.78
CA HIS A 117 12.32 7.95 6.99
C HIS A 117 11.41 7.55 8.15
N ASP A 118 10.36 8.33 8.41
CA ASP A 118 9.39 8.06 9.47
C ASP A 118 8.71 6.70 9.27
N TYR A 119 8.37 6.34 8.03
CA TYR A 119 7.84 4.99 7.73
C TYR A 119 8.82 3.88 8.09
N THR A 120 10.11 4.05 7.84
CA THR A 120 11.12 3.04 8.19
C THR A 120 11.16 2.78 9.70
N LEU A 121 11.04 3.83 10.51
CA LEU A 121 10.97 3.72 11.96
C LEU A 121 9.65 3.09 12.42
N LEU A 122 8.53 3.52 11.85
CA LEU A 122 7.19 3.07 12.23
C LEU A 122 6.95 1.60 11.84
N ASN A 123 7.52 1.11 10.75
CA ASN A 123 7.30 -0.25 10.29
C ASN A 123 7.66 -1.30 11.35
N ARG A 124 8.80 -1.15 12.01
CA ARG A 124 9.21 -2.06 13.09
C ARG A 124 8.27 -1.99 14.29
N HIS A 125 7.88 -0.77 14.65
CA HIS A 125 6.91 -0.57 15.72
C HIS A 125 5.57 -1.25 15.40
N PHE A 126 5.09 -1.15 14.17
CA PHE A 126 3.85 -1.81 13.74
C PHE A 126 3.96 -3.33 13.76
N ILE A 127 5.06 -3.89 13.27
CA ILE A 127 5.30 -5.34 13.33
C ILE A 127 5.16 -5.84 14.78
N GLN A 128 5.84 -5.20 15.71
CA GLN A 128 5.83 -5.59 17.13
C GLN A 128 4.47 -5.35 17.80
N LYS A 129 3.92 -4.13 17.64
CA LYS A 129 2.68 -3.71 18.29
C LYS A 129 1.47 -4.53 17.85
N TYR A 130 1.41 -4.88 16.57
CA TYR A 130 0.26 -5.58 15.99
C TYR A 130 0.52 -7.05 15.72
N ASN A 131 1.71 -7.56 16.12
CA ASN A 131 2.13 -8.95 15.92
C ASN A 131 1.94 -9.39 14.46
N ILE A 132 2.41 -8.56 13.51
CA ILE A 132 2.29 -8.82 12.09
C ILE A 132 3.23 -9.98 11.73
N ARG A 133 2.73 -10.94 10.96
CA ARG A 133 3.50 -12.10 10.51
C ARG A 133 4.10 -11.86 9.15
N ASP A 134 5.27 -12.44 8.92
CA ASP A 134 5.95 -12.43 7.62
C ASP A 134 5.46 -13.61 6.75
N ASP A 135 4.18 -13.58 6.40
CA ASP A 135 3.51 -14.66 5.67
C ASP A 135 2.82 -14.20 4.37
N LEU A 136 3.14 -12.98 3.91
CA LEU A 136 2.59 -12.45 2.68
C LEU A 136 3.22 -13.14 1.46
N ALA A 137 2.39 -13.64 0.56
CA ALA A 137 2.82 -14.32 -0.66
C ALA A 137 2.07 -13.81 -1.89
N VAL A 138 2.66 -13.98 -3.07
CA VAL A 138 1.96 -13.77 -4.34
C VAL A 138 0.93 -14.89 -4.51
N PRO A 139 -0.35 -14.57 -4.77
CA PRO A 139 -1.35 -15.60 -5.03
C PRO A 139 -1.01 -16.43 -6.27
N GLU A 140 -1.39 -17.70 -6.25
CA GLU A 140 -1.28 -18.56 -7.42
C GLU A 140 -2.00 -17.93 -8.63
N ASN A 141 -1.40 -18.09 -9.80
CA ASN A 141 -1.94 -17.57 -11.06
C ASN A 141 -2.17 -16.04 -11.10
N PHE A 142 -1.52 -15.26 -10.21
CA PHE A 142 -1.66 -13.80 -10.18
C PHE A 142 -1.42 -13.15 -11.56
N THR A 143 -0.45 -13.65 -12.34
CA THR A 143 -0.16 -13.13 -13.68
C THR A 143 -1.30 -13.31 -14.69
N GLN A 144 -2.27 -14.17 -14.40
CA GLN A 144 -3.48 -14.38 -15.20
C GLN A 144 -4.63 -13.47 -14.78
N GLU A 145 -4.48 -12.75 -13.67
CA GLU A 145 -5.51 -11.81 -13.19
C GLU A 145 -5.65 -10.61 -14.15
N PRO A 146 -6.89 -10.17 -14.43
CA PRO A 146 -7.13 -9.00 -15.27
C PRO A 146 -6.46 -7.71 -14.77
N ILE A 147 -6.23 -7.59 -13.48
CA ILE A 147 -5.52 -6.45 -12.92
C ILE A 147 -4.04 -6.43 -13.34
N PHE A 148 -3.44 -7.60 -13.61
CA PHE A 148 -2.09 -7.69 -14.13
C PHE A 148 -1.97 -7.12 -15.56
N ALA A 149 -3.03 -7.26 -16.36
CA ALA A 149 -3.10 -6.65 -17.70
C ALA A 149 -3.31 -5.12 -17.63
N PHE A 150 -3.87 -4.62 -16.53
CA PHE A 150 -4.04 -3.18 -16.32
C PHE A 150 -2.70 -2.47 -16.14
N GLU A 151 -1.79 -3.04 -15.36
CA GLU A 151 -0.44 -2.51 -15.10
C GLU A 151 0.51 -3.67 -14.81
N PRO A 152 1.74 -3.67 -15.34
CA PRO A 152 2.76 -4.64 -14.92
C PRO A 152 3.20 -4.33 -13.49
N PHE A 153 2.93 -5.27 -12.57
CA PHE A 153 3.32 -5.20 -11.17
C PHE A 153 4.59 -6.01 -10.90
N ASP A 154 5.57 -5.42 -10.22
CA ASP A 154 6.72 -6.13 -9.64
C ASP A 154 6.33 -6.69 -8.25
N ALA A 155 5.44 -7.68 -8.25
CA ALA A 155 4.94 -8.29 -7.03
C ALA A 155 6.06 -8.90 -6.17
N GLU A 156 6.98 -9.62 -6.79
CA GLU A 156 8.13 -10.22 -6.12
C GLU A 156 9.07 -9.17 -5.51
N GLY A 157 9.31 -8.07 -6.24
CA GLY A 157 10.12 -6.96 -5.73
C GLY A 157 9.47 -6.26 -4.54
N LEU A 158 8.15 -6.11 -4.56
CA LEU A 158 7.38 -5.58 -3.43
C LEU A 158 7.48 -6.49 -2.22
N LEU A 159 7.24 -7.79 -2.37
CA LEU A 159 7.32 -8.75 -1.27
C LEU A 159 8.71 -8.78 -0.64
N ARG A 160 9.76 -8.84 -1.46
CA ARG A 160 11.14 -8.73 -0.94
C ARG A 160 11.35 -7.47 -0.10
N SER A 161 10.79 -6.33 -0.52
CA SER A 161 10.89 -5.08 0.23
C SER A 161 10.11 -5.13 1.55
N ILE A 162 8.94 -5.77 1.58
CA ILE A 162 8.16 -5.95 2.80
C ILE A 162 8.88 -6.89 3.76
N HIS A 163 9.35 -8.06 3.30
CA HIS A 163 10.09 -9.04 4.11
C HIS A 163 11.35 -8.46 4.76
N GLN A 164 12.03 -7.51 4.11
CA GLN A 164 13.19 -6.83 4.69
C GLN A 164 12.89 -6.10 6.01
N ASN A 165 11.64 -5.71 6.27
CA ASN A 165 11.27 -5.05 7.53
C ASN A 165 11.23 -6.03 8.72
N PHE A 166 11.14 -7.34 8.47
CA PHE A 166 11.12 -8.39 9.49
C PHE A 166 12.54 -8.85 9.88
N VAL A 167 13.54 -8.55 9.05
CA VAL A 167 14.93 -8.88 9.36
C VAL A 167 15.44 -7.94 10.46
N PRO A 168 16.00 -8.46 11.56
CA PRO A 168 16.59 -7.64 12.60
C PRO A 168 17.65 -6.69 12.02
N ALA A 169 17.66 -5.42 12.48
CA ALA A 169 18.77 -4.55 12.15
C ALA A 169 20.06 -5.11 12.76
N PRO A 170 21.22 -4.94 12.10
CA PRO A 170 22.49 -5.17 12.75
C PRO A 170 22.55 -4.44 14.10
N ALA A 171 23.14 -5.08 15.11
CA ALA A 171 23.21 -4.54 16.47
C ALA A 171 23.87 -3.16 16.56
N ASP A 172 24.65 -2.78 15.56
CA ASP A 172 25.43 -1.54 15.48
C ASP A 172 24.80 -0.46 14.58
N ALA A 173 23.56 -0.63 14.13
CA ALA A 173 22.91 0.40 13.33
C ALA A 173 22.55 1.60 14.25
N PRO A 174 23.09 2.82 14.03
CA PRO A 174 22.71 3.98 14.82
C PRO A 174 21.24 4.29 14.62
N TYR A 175 20.56 4.63 15.71
CA TYR A 175 19.17 5.10 15.72
C TYR A 175 19.05 6.48 15.06
#